data_05b53966152bcc27ebff694cf46bdae6
#
_entry.id   05b53966152bcc27ebff694cf46bdae6
#
_cell.length_a   1.000
_cell.length_b   1.000
_cell.length_c   1.000
_cell.angle_alpha   90.00
_cell.angle_beta   90.00
_cell.angle_gamma   90.00
#
_symmetry.space_group_name_H-M   'P 1'
#
loop_
_entity.id
_entity.type
_entity.pdbx_description
1 polymer ?
#
loop_
_entity_poly.entity_id
_entity_poly.type
_entity_poly.pdbx_seq_one_letter_code
_entity_poly.pdbx_strand_id
1 'polypeptide(L)'
;MGVLASRSPHRPNPIGISVLKIEKVNTQAIGGVEIHLSGLDLLDGTPVLDIKPYLPFADAFPDAKAGWASAETTRYPVSYSEEALNRMESATSIKYPRLKELLHQMLELDPRATALRKLFPIDSLSNEGRKFGFRFLDFDVRWKIKNKGVYLIDLFPLDKVCNEEQKGAT
;
A
#
# COMPACT_ATOMS: atom_id res chain seq x y z
N MET A 1 15.51 -7.90 -11.13
CA MET A 1 14.35 -8.48 -11.85
C MET A 1 14.33 -7.91 -13.25
N GLY A 2 14.24 -8.78 -14.28
CA GLY A 2 14.16 -8.32 -15.67
C GLY A 2 12.75 -7.79 -16.01
N VAL A 3 12.68 -6.90 -16.98
CA VAL A 3 11.42 -6.29 -17.47
C VAL A 3 10.38 -7.36 -17.87
N LEU A 4 10.80 -8.45 -18.49
CA LEU A 4 9.91 -9.53 -18.92
C LEU A 4 9.39 -10.43 -17.77
N ALA A 5 10.01 -10.35 -16.59
CA ALA A 5 9.59 -11.10 -15.40
C ALA A 5 8.62 -10.30 -14.49
N SER A 6 8.08 -9.21 -14.99
CA SER A 6 7.13 -8.34 -14.27
C SER A 6 5.75 -8.38 -14.93
N ARG A 7 4.70 -8.26 -14.10
CA ARG A 7 3.30 -8.06 -14.53
C ARG A 7 2.93 -6.57 -14.60
N SER A 8 3.86 -5.68 -14.25
CA SER A 8 3.70 -4.24 -14.28
C SER A 8 3.58 -3.71 -15.72
N PRO A 9 2.88 -2.60 -15.95
CA PRO A 9 2.84 -1.92 -17.25
C PRO A 9 4.16 -1.23 -17.63
N HIS A 10 5.18 -1.18 -16.74
CA HIS A 10 6.51 -0.63 -17.05
C HIS A 10 7.31 -1.58 -17.95
N ARG A 11 6.85 -1.68 -19.20
CA ARG A 11 7.37 -2.58 -20.25
C ARG A 11 7.36 -1.84 -21.60
N PRO A 12 8.08 -2.34 -22.64
CA PRO A 12 8.00 -1.79 -24.01
C PRO A 12 6.56 -1.69 -24.52
N ASN A 13 5.70 -2.71 -24.26
CA ASN A 13 4.25 -2.61 -24.41
C ASN A 13 3.68 -2.32 -23.02
N PRO A 14 3.14 -1.12 -22.77
CA PRO A 14 2.74 -0.70 -21.42
C PRO A 14 1.39 -1.31 -20.98
N ILE A 15 1.29 -2.63 -21.06
CA ILE A 15 0.12 -3.40 -20.65
C ILE A 15 0.46 -4.18 -19.38
N GLY A 16 -0.22 -3.87 -18.30
CA GLY A 16 -0.18 -4.63 -17.06
C GLY A 16 -1.24 -5.73 -17.02
N ILE A 17 -1.10 -6.68 -16.09
CA ILE A 17 -2.09 -7.73 -15.85
C ILE A 17 -2.26 -7.94 -14.35
N SER A 18 -3.52 -7.94 -13.88
CA SER A 18 -3.90 -8.19 -12.49
C SER A 18 -4.95 -9.27 -12.40
N VAL A 19 -4.89 -10.10 -11.35
CA VAL A 19 -5.94 -11.06 -11.02
C VAL A 19 -6.80 -10.44 -9.93
N LEU A 20 -8.11 -10.35 -10.20
CA LEU A 20 -9.06 -9.63 -9.38
C LEU A 20 -10.25 -10.52 -9.04
N LYS A 21 -10.91 -10.26 -7.92
CA LYS A 21 -12.16 -10.92 -7.56
C LYS A 21 -13.34 -10.02 -7.91
N ILE A 22 -14.32 -10.56 -8.64
CA ILE A 22 -15.58 -9.88 -8.89
C ILE A 22 -16.45 -10.00 -7.64
N GLU A 23 -16.82 -8.86 -7.06
CA GLU A 23 -17.72 -8.78 -5.91
C GLU A 23 -19.17 -8.58 -6.34
N LYS A 24 -19.40 -7.77 -7.39
CA LYS A 24 -20.74 -7.44 -7.90
C LYS A 24 -20.67 -6.95 -9.34
N VAL A 25 -21.70 -7.25 -10.11
CA VAL A 25 -21.96 -6.63 -11.41
C VAL A 25 -23.29 -5.86 -11.31
N ASN A 26 -23.26 -4.57 -11.62
CA ASN A 26 -24.44 -3.70 -11.68
C ASN A 26 -24.75 -3.36 -13.13
N THR A 27 -25.77 -3.96 -13.68
CA THR A 27 -26.22 -3.74 -15.06
C THR A 27 -27.19 -2.56 -15.22
N GLN A 28 -27.60 -1.95 -14.12
CA GLN A 28 -28.57 -0.84 -14.07
C GLN A 28 -27.90 0.50 -13.68
N ALA A 29 -26.58 0.60 -13.75
CA ALA A 29 -25.89 1.83 -13.40
C ALA A 29 -26.12 2.92 -14.47
N ILE A 30 -26.18 4.18 -14.00
CA ILE A 30 -26.30 5.36 -14.85
C ILE A 30 -24.98 5.55 -15.60
N GLY A 31 -24.86 5.15 -16.82
CA GLY A 31 -23.63 5.27 -17.61
C GLY A 31 -23.10 3.94 -18.14
N GLY A 32 -23.79 2.85 -17.84
CA GLY A 32 -23.47 1.53 -18.37
C GLY A 32 -23.27 0.48 -17.29
N VAL A 33 -22.64 -0.63 -17.64
CA VAL A 33 -22.36 -1.72 -16.71
C VAL A 33 -21.19 -1.36 -15.77
N GLU A 34 -21.40 -1.51 -14.47
CA GLU A 34 -20.36 -1.37 -13.46
C GLU A 34 -19.95 -2.75 -12.94
N ILE A 35 -18.66 -2.98 -12.84
CA ILE A 35 -18.10 -4.20 -12.24
C ILE A 35 -17.31 -3.80 -10.99
N HIS A 36 -17.81 -4.21 -9.84
CA HIS A 36 -17.14 -3.99 -8.55
C HIS A 36 -16.14 -5.11 -8.30
N LEU A 37 -14.90 -4.74 -8.08
CA LEU A 37 -13.76 -5.65 -7.95
C LEU A 37 -13.06 -5.45 -6.62
N SER A 38 -12.46 -6.51 -6.08
CA SER A 38 -11.53 -6.43 -4.95
C SER A 38 -10.13 -6.94 -5.35
N GLY A 39 -9.11 -6.48 -4.60
CA GLY A 39 -7.71 -6.77 -4.89
C GLY A 39 -7.11 -5.90 -6.00
N LEU A 40 -7.71 -4.73 -6.26
CA LEU A 40 -7.23 -3.76 -7.25
C LEU A 40 -5.87 -3.16 -6.84
N ASP A 41 -4.94 -3.15 -7.80
CA ASP A 41 -3.66 -2.44 -7.74
C ASP A 41 -3.53 -1.37 -8.85
N LEU A 42 -4.67 -0.90 -9.36
CA LEU A 42 -4.77 0.08 -10.43
C LEU A 42 -4.94 1.50 -9.87
N LEU A 43 -4.32 2.47 -10.55
CA LEU A 43 -4.59 3.88 -10.30
C LEU A 43 -5.96 4.27 -10.86
N ASP A 44 -6.60 5.27 -10.24
CA ASP A 44 -7.84 5.84 -10.76
C ASP A 44 -7.66 6.35 -12.19
N GLY A 45 -8.66 6.12 -13.03
CA GLY A 45 -8.60 6.45 -14.46
C GLY A 45 -7.78 5.51 -15.33
N THR A 46 -7.20 4.42 -14.78
CA THR A 46 -6.47 3.44 -15.60
C THR A 46 -7.41 2.75 -16.59
N PRO A 47 -7.15 2.81 -17.91
CA PRO A 47 -7.99 2.17 -18.89
C PRO A 47 -7.89 0.63 -18.81
N VAL A 48 -9.03 -0.03 -18.82
CA VAL A 48 -9.12 -1.50 -18.91
C VAL A 48 -9.24 -1.89 -20.37
N LEU A 49 -8.29 -2.69 -20.86
CA LEU A 49 -8.25 -3.12 -22.26
C LEU A 49 -9.05 -4.39 -22.49
N ASP A 50 -9.06 -5.31 -21.54
CA ASP A 50 -9.74 -6.61 -21.66
C ASP A 50 -10.01 -7.21 -20.28
N ILE A 51 -11.03 -8.05 -20.17
CA ILE A 51 -11.36 -8.84 -18.99
C ILE A 51 -11.59 -10.29 -19.41
N LYS A 52 -10.85 -11.20 -18.77
CA LYS A 52 -11.00 -12.64 -19.02
C LYS A 52 -11.30 -13.40 -17.73
N PRO A 53 -12.08 -14.49 -17.81
CA PRO A 53 -12.31 -15.32 -16.64
C PRO A 53 -11.00 -15.98 -16.19
N TYR A 54 -10.79 -16.04 -14.87
CA TYR A 54 -9.76 -16.88 -14.28
C TYR A 54 -10.26 -18.33 -14.22
N LEU A 55 -9.54 -19.24 -14.87
CA LEU A 55 -9.89 -20.65 -14.95
C LEU A 55 -8.91 -21.47 -14.10
N PRO A 56 -9.27 -21.88 -12.87
CA PRO A 56 -8.33 -22.56 -11.96
C PRO A 56 -7.61 -23.77 -12.57
N PHE A 57 -8.30 -24.54 -13.40
CA PHE A 57 -7.72 -25.71 -14.05
C PHE A 57 -6.67 -25.38 -15.14
N ALA A 58 -6.71 -24.16 -15.69
CA ALA A 58 -5.79 -23.70 -16.73
C ALA A 58 -4.77 -22.68 -16.22
N ASP A 59 -5.16 -21.84 -15.24
CA ASP A 59 -4.38 -20.68 -14.81
C ASP A 59 -3.63 -20.91 -13.49
N ALA A 60 -3.98 -21.95 -12.71
CA ALA A 60 -3.34 -22.24 -11.44
C ALA A 60 -2.24 -23.32 -11.62
N PHE A 61 -1.00 -22.92 -11.32
CA PHE A 61 0.17 -23.81 -11.29
C PHE A 61 0.83 -23.73 -9.90
N PRO A 62 0.29 -24.44 -8.88
CA PRO A 62 0.78 -24.32 -7.49
C PRO A 62 2.29 -24.64 -7.35
N ASP A 63 2.80 -25.55 -8.15
CA ASP A 63 4.20 -25.99 -8.13
C ASP A 63 5.12 -25.15 -9.02
N ALA A 64 4.62 -24.06 -9.60
CA ALA A 64 5.43 -23.21 -10.47
C ALA A 64 6.59 -22.56 -9.71
N LYS A 65 7.78 -22.65 -10.30
CA LYS A 65 8.97 -21.97 -9.75
C LYS A 65 8.88 -20.48 -10.04
N ALA A 66 8.47 -19.71 -9.04
CA ALA A 66 8.24 -18.25 -9.18
C ALA A 66 9.54 -17.41 -9.00
N GLY A 67 10.70 -18.03 -8.82
CA GLY A 67 11.98 -17.34 -8.70
C GLY A 67 11.98 -16.29 -7.60
N TRP A 68 12.17 -15.02 -7.96
CA TRP A 68 12.17 -13.90 -7.00
C TRP A 68 10.84 -13.70 -6.27
N ALA A 69 9.72 -14.12 -6.85
CA ALA A 69 8.39 -13.99 -6.24
C ALA A 69 8.07 -15.12 -5.24
N SER A 70 8.93 -16.16 -5.17
CA SER A 70 8.78 -17.24 -4.17
C SER A 70 9.30 -16.86 -2.79
N ALA A 71 10.01 -15.75 -2.65
CA ALA A 71 10.54 -15.31 -1.36
C ALA A 71 9.38 -14.87 -0.46
N GLU A 72 9.34 -15.39 0.76
CA GLU A 72 8.42 -14.92 1.78
C GLU A 72 8.63 -13.42 2.01
N THR A 73 7.54 -12.68 2.05
CA THR A 73 7.61 -11.26 2.33
C THR A 73 7.93 -11.06 3.82
N THR A 74 9.09 -10.48 4.11
CA THR A 74 9.47 -10.15 5.48
C THR A 74 8.44 -9.19 6.09
N ARG A 75 7.92 -9.55 7.26
CA ARG A 75 7.03 -8.72 8.06
C ARG A 75 7.75 -8.21 9.29
N TYR A 76 7.64 -6.94 9.57
CA TYR A 76 8.27 -6.29 10.71
C TYR A 76 7.25 -6.05 11.83
N PRO A 77 7.66 -6.15 13.10
CA PRO A 77 6.78 -5.81 14.21
C PRO A 77 6.41 -4.32 14.15
N VAL A 78 5.11 -4.03 14.34
CA VAL A 78 4.57 -2.66 14.34
C VAL A 78 4.11 -2.30 15.74
N SER A 79 4.55 -1.15 16.21
CA SER A 79 4.13 -0.55 17.48
C SER A 79 3.68 0.89 17.27
N TYR A 80 2.93 1.44 18.21
CA TYR A 80 2.20 2.70 18.06
C TYR A 80 2.45 3.61 19.25
N SER A 81 2.45 4.93 19.03
CA SER A 81 2.31 5.91 20.10
C SER A 81 0.84 6.01 20.56
N GLU A 82 0.61 6.59 21.73
CA GLU A 82 -0.74 6.86 22.23
C GLU A 82 -1.46 7.88 21.34
N GLU A 83 -0.75 8.87 20.85
CA GLU A 83 -1.28 9.90 19.94
C GLU A 83 -1.77 9.26 18.62
N ALA A 84 -0.98 8.36 18.05
CA ALA A 84 -1.36 7.64 16.83
C ALA A 84 -2.59 6.76 17.04
N LEU A 85 -2.68 6.06 18.17
CA LEU A 85 -3.85 5.24 18.53
C LEU A 85 -5.11 6.09 18.64
N ASN A 86 -5.07 7.18 19.39
CA ASN A 86 -6.21 8.08 19.59
C ASN A 86 -6.70 8.71 18.28
N ARG A 87 -5.77 9.10 17.39
CA ARG A 87 -6.15 9.64 16.08
C ARG A 87 -6.73 8.58 15.15
N MET A 88 -6.19 7.36 15.15
CA MET A 88 -6.76 6.26 14.39
C MET A 88 -8.18 5.92 14.86
N GLU A 89 -8.44 5.87 16.16
CA GLU A 89 -9.76 5.62 16.71
C GLU A 89 -10.76 6.70 16.29
N SER A 90 -10.36 7.97 16.40
CA SER A 90 -11.19 9.09 15.97
C SER A 90 -11.51 9.01 14.47
N ALA A 91 -10.52 8.76 13.63
CA ALA A 91 -10.70 8.66 12.18
C ALA A 91 -11.52 7.41 11.77
N THR A 92 -11.35 6.29 12.48
CA THR A 92 -12.11 5.05 12.28
C THR A 92 -13.59 5.26 12.54
N SER A 93 -13.93 5.96 13.61
CA SER A 93 -15.32 6.23 13.99
C SER A 93 -16.04 7.14 13.00
N ILE A 94 -15.32 8.02 12.31
CA ILE A 94 -15.91 9.07 11.45
C ILE A 94 -15.94 8.66 9.97
N LYS A 95 -14.81 8.21 9.42
CA LYS A 95 -14.66 8.10 7.95
C LYS A 95 -14.02 6.79 7.47
N TYR A 96 -13.11 6.21 8.24
CA TYR A 96 -12.28 5.10 7.77
C TYR A 96 -12.32 3.88 8.70
N PRO A 97 -13.39 3.04 8.66
CA PRO A 97 -13.61 1.95 9.62
C PRO A 97 -12.46 0.94 9.76
N ARG A 98 -11.65 0.79 8.70
CA ARG A 98 -10.53 -0.16 8.66
C ARG A 98 -9.15 0.50 8.65
N LEU A 99 -9.06 1.77 9.05
CA LEU A 99 -7.82 2.54 9.00
C LEU A 99 -6.66 1.86 9.74
N LYS A 100 -6.90 1.41 10.97
CA LYS A 100 -5.89 0.76 11.80
C LYS A 100 -5.37 -0.53 11.17
N GLU A 101 -6.27 -1.36 10.67
CA GLU A 101 -5.92 -2.62 10.00
C GLU A 101 -5.08 -2.37 8.74
N LEU A 102 -5.51 -1.45 7.89
CA LEU A 102 -4.82 -1.10 6.65
C LEU A 102 -3.42 -0.52 6.93
N LEU A 103 -3.31 0.41 7.87
CA LEU A 103 -2.01 0.97 8.26
C LEU A 103 -1.08 -0.08 8.84
N HIS A 104 -1.60 -1.00 9.67
CA HIS A 104 -0.80 -2.10 10.20
C HIS A 104 -0.21 -2.95 9.07
N GLN A 105 -1.05 -3.40 8.13
CA GLN A 105 -0.63 -4.21 6.98
C GLN A 105 0.39 -3.50 6.10
N MET A 106 0.26 -2.19 5.90
CA MET A 106 1.25 -1.42 5.14
C MET A 106 2.58 -1.28 5.88
N LEU A 107 2.54 -0.98 7.18
CA LEU A 107 3.73 -0.73 7.98
C LEU A 107 4.54 -2.01 8.23
N GLU A 108 3.88 -3.16 8.46
CA GLU A 108 4.56 -4.45 8.63
C GLU A 108 5.35 -4.88 7.37
N LEU A 109 4.95 -4.40 6.18
CA LEU A 109 5.60 -4.68 4.90
C LEU A 109 6.66 -3.66 4.50
N ASP A 110 6.97 -2.71 5.36
CA ASP A 110 7.89 -1.60 5.07
C ASP A 110 7.47 -0.80 3.83
N PRO A 111 6.65 0.26 3.98
CA PRO A 111 6.06 1.00 2.86
C PRO A 111 7.06 1.83 2.05
N ARG A 112 8.35 1.81 2.38
CA ARG A 112 9.37 2.59 1.69
C ARG A 112 9.70 2.03 0.31
N ALA A 113 10.15 2.90 -0.58
CA ALA A 113 10.71 2.50 -1.87
C ALA A 113 11.91 1.55 -1.68
N THR A 114 12.09 0.60 -2.60
CA THR A 114 13.15 -0.43 -2.52
C THR A 114 14.56 0.16 -2.34
N ALA A 115 14.84 1.32 -2.93
CA ALA A 115 16.11 2.01 -2.76
C ALA A 115 16.35 2.43 -1.29
N LEU A 116 15.32 2.99 -0.63
CA LEU A 116 15.40 3.38 0.78
C LEU A 116 15.49 2.17 1.72
N ARG A 117 14.81 1.07 1.40
CA ARG A 117 14.91 -0.17 2.17
C ARG A 117 16.33 -0.72 2.17
N LYS A 118 17.01 -0.71 1.01
CA LYS A 118 18.41 -1.14 0.85
C LYS A 118 19.38 -0.22 1.57
N LEU A 119 19.16 1.10 1.49
CA LEU A 119 20.03 2.09 2.10
C LEU A 119 19.89 2.14 3.63
N PHE A 120 18.68 1.92 4.14
CA PHE A 120 18.34 1.99 5.56
C PHE A 120 17.55 0.75 5.99
N PRO A 121 18.15 -0.45 6.06
CA PRO A 121 17.43 -1.65 6.49
C PRO A 121 16.94 -1.51 7.94
N ILE A 122 15.70 -2.02 8.19
CA ILE A 122 15.02 -1.90 9.50
C ILE A 122 15.75 -2.70 10.60
N ASP A 123 16.32 -3.82 10.24
CA ASP A 123 17.04 -4.74 11.15
C ASP A 123 18.43 -4.23 11.57
N SER A 124 18.95 -3.16 10.93
CA SER A 124 20.23 -2.57 11.26
C SER A 124 20.11 -1.60 12.44
N LEU A 125 20.90 -1.84 13.49
CA LEU A 125 20.96 -0.97 14.67
C LEU A 125 21.39 0.47 14.35
N SER A 126 22.20 0.67 13.30
CA SER A 126 22.63 2.02 12.87
C SER A 126 21.49 2.91 12.40
N ASN A 127 20.33 2.34 12.09
CA ASN A 127 19.15 3.05 11.63
C ASN A 127 18.08 3.27 12.72
N GLU A 128 18.38 2.85 13.96
CA GLU A 128 17.48 3.04 15.10
C GLU A 128 17.12 4.52 15.28
N GLY A 129 15.83 4.80 15.48
CA GLY A 129 15.30 6.16 15.61
C GLY A 129 15.14 6.93 14.30
N ARG A 130 15.59 6.42 13.15
CA ARG A 130 15.44 7.10 11.86
C ARG A 130 13.96 7.24 11.50
N LYS A 131 13.56 8.47 11.15
CA LYS A 131 12.17 8.85 10.85
C LYS A 131 11.88 8.79 9.36
N PHE A 132 10.67 8.40 9.04
CA PHE A 132 10.10 8.36 7.69
C PHE A 132 8.67 8.84 7.70
N GLY A 133 8.13 9.18 6.52
CA GLY A 133 6.74 9.54 6.35
C GLY A 133 6.22 9.18 4.97
N PHE A 134 4.91 9.05 4.87
CA PHE A 134 4.20 8.90 3.60
C PHE A 134 2.76 9.40 3.74
N ARG A 135 2.16 9.77 2.62
CA ARG A 135 0.74 10.16 2.57
C ARG A 135 -0.13 8.92 2.42
N PHE A 136 -1.16 8.84 3.25
CA PHE A 136 -2.14 7.76 3.20
C PHE A 136 -3.54 8.31 3.51
N LEU A 137 -4.45 8.19 2.56
CA LEU A 137 -5.76 8.83 2.63
C LEU A 137 -5.60 10.35 2.88
N ASP A 138 -6.29 10.88 3.89
CA ASP A 138 -6.22 12.29 4.28
C ASP A 138 -5.14 12.58 5.34
N PHE A 139 -4.15 11.69 5.50
CA PHE A 139 -3.14 11.79 6.55
C PHE A 139 -1.71 11.79 6.01
N ASP A 140 -0.85 12.57 6.67
CA ASP A 140 0.60 12.42 6.63
C ASP A 140 1.00 11.50 7.78
N VAL A 141 1.42 10.29 7.44
CA VAL A 141 1.79 9.24 8.38
C VAL A 141 3.27 9.37 8.71
N ARG A 142 3.61 9.54 9.99
CA ARG A 142 4.99 9.66 10.49
C ARG A 142 5.37 8.48 11.35
N TRP A 143 6.46 7.83 11.02
CA TRP A 143 6.95 6.67 11.72
C TRP A 143 8.48 6.64 11.82
N LYS A 144 9.03 5.78 12.68
CA LYS A 144 10.48 5.59 12.84
C LYS A 144 10.83 4.11 13.01
N ILE A 145 12.11 3.80 12.77
CA ILE A 145 12.65 2.49 13.11
C ILE A 145 12.85 2.44 14.63
N LYS A 146 12.36 1.40 15.29
CA LYS A 146 12.49 1.15 16.71
C LYS A 146 12.48 -0.35 17.00
N ASN A 147 13.49 -0.84 17.73
CA ASN A 147 13.63 -2.26 18.13
C ASN A 147 13.54 -3.21 16.91
N LYS A 148 14.24 -2.91 15.83
CA LYS A 148 14.21 -3.65 14.56
C LYS A 148 12.80 -3.79 13.96
N GLY A 149 11.94 -2.84 14.21
CA GLY A 149 10.56 -2.78 13.75
C GLY A 149 10.14 -1.37 13.37
N VAL A 150 8.85 -1.21 13.16
CA VAL A 150 8.20 0.05 12.80
C VAL A 150 7.47 0.60 14.02
N TYR A 151 7.75 1.84 14.38
CA TYR A 151 7.04 2.59 15.41
C TYR A 151 6.29 3.74 14.77
N LEU A 152 4.97 3.66 14.72
CA LEU A 152 4.11 4.76 14.25
C LEU A 152 4.11 5.88 15.29
N ILE A 153 4.58 7.05 14.88
CA ILE A 153 4.67 8.23 15.76
C ILE A 153 3.33 8.93 15.81
N ASP A 154 2.79 9.25 14.62
CA ASP A 154 1.53 10.01 14.54
C ASP A 154 0.95 10.00 13.11
N LEU A 155 -0.33 10.45 13.01
CA LEU A 155 -1.05 10.71 11.78
C LEU A 155 -1.53 12.17 11.78
N PHE A 156 -1.03 12.99 10.88
CA PHE A 156 -1.43 14.40 10.76
C PHE A 156 -2.43 14.55 9.62
N PRO A 157 -3.63 15.15 9.87
CA PRO A 157 -4.54 15.50 8.78
C PRO A 157 -3.85 16.43 7.77
N LEU A 158 -3.98 16.15 6.48
CA LEU A 158 -3.31 16.91 5.42
C LEU A 158 -3.74 18.39 5.38
N ASP A 159 -4.98 18.70 5.77
CA ASP A 159 -5.49 20.07 5.85
C ASP A 159 -4.73 20.95 6.86
N LYS A 160 -4.09 20.32 7.86
CA LYS A 160 -3.27 21.04 8.86
C LYS A 160 -1.82 21.20 8.43
N VAL A 161 -1.28 20.30 7.62
CA VAL A 161 0.11 20.32 7.16
C VAL A 161 0.33 21.47 6.17
N CYS A 162 -0.62 21.75 5.29
CA CYS A 162 -0.55 22.88 4.35
C CYS A 162 -0.47 24.26 5.02
N ASN A 163 -0.97 24.39 6.26
CA ASN A 163 -0.97 25.67 6.98
C ASN A 163 0.33 25.94 7.76
N GLU A 164 1.13 24.92 8.06
CA GLU A 164 2.41 25.10 8.78
C GLU A 164 3.57 25.42 7.84
N GLU A 165 3.58 24.85 6.63
CA GLU A 165 4.63 25.16 5.62
C GLU A 165 4.53 26.60 5.11
N GLN A 166 3.35 27.23 5.13
CA GLN A 166 3.18 28.65 4.77
C GLN A 166 3.58 29.64 5.87
N LYS A 167 3.68 29.21 7.13
CA LYS A 167 4.11 30.06 8.24
C LYS A 167 5.61 30.08 8.51
N GLY A 168 6.37 29.17 7.90
CA GLY A 168 7.82 29.08 8.03
C GLY A 168 8.62 29.80 6.91
N ALA A 169 7.93 30.48 5.99
CA ALA A 169 8.53 31.15 4.83
C ALA A 169 8.35 32.69 4.87
N THR A 170 8.37 33.27 6.06
CA THR A 170 8.44 34.74 6.27
C THR A 170 9.64 35.10 7.13
#